data_10f38ec8836ec3526df28b3c6b9b2743
#
_entry.id   10f38ec8836ec3526df28b3c6b9b2743
#
_cell.length_a   1.000
_cell.length_b   1.000
_cell.length_c   1.000
_cell.angle_alpha   90.00
_cell.angle_beta   90.00
_cell.angle_gamma   90.00
#
_symmetry.space_group_name_H-M   'P 1'
#
loop_
_entity.id
_entity.type
_entity.pdbx_description
1 polymer ?
#
loop_
_entity_poly.entity_id
_entity_poly.type
_entity_poly.pdbx_seq_one_letter_code
_entity_poly.pdbx_strand_id
1 'polypeptide(L)'
;MRKIGALCLFCLLSVAVFGQTVKYSNAFLSLGVGARGLSLSNSMVAISDDVTSAYWNPAGLGRMQQKLQLAAMHAEYFAGISKYDYAAAAYKIDSSFTVAFSYIRFGVDNIMNTTELIDNYGNIDYDRISYFSAADNAFLLSFAYNFKKVKGLSVGGNAKIIRRRIGDFAGAWGFGLDFGVQYEYKGWQVGAMLQDGTGTFNAWSYTLSDRVKEVFLQTGNEIPENSLEVTVPQLVLGAAKYVEFGKGFNATFALNTDFTFDGRRDNILSTKYFTFNPHFGMEFAYKKIVAIRAGIGNFQRETDFNNKTKVTCQINLGIGVNIKDIVAIDYAFTDIGDVSIALYSHIFSLRIGINSFSKLKKKK
;
A
#
# COMPACT_ATOMS: atom_id res chain seq x y z
N MET A 1 -23.08 -24.57 -16.44
CA MET A 1 -23.29 -23.32 -15.69
C MET A 1 -23.76 -23.52 -14.24
N ARG A 2 -24.72 -24.38 -13.92
CA ARG A 2 -25.17 -24.62 -12.52
C ARG A 2 -24.10 -25.18 -11.58
N LYS A 3 -23.17 -26.02 -12.04
CA LYS A 3 -22.08 -26.58 -11.22
C LYS A 3 -20.96 -25.58 -10.88
N ILE A 4 -20.72 -24.59 -11.73
CA ILE A 4 -19.72 -23.51 -11.50
C ILE A 4 -20.26 -22.53 -10.48
N GLY A 5 -21.57 -22.19 -10.55
CA GLY A 5 -22.21 -21.32 -9.54
C GLY A 5 -22.22 -21.94 -8.13
N ALA A 6 -22.41 -23.27 -8.03
CA ALA A 6 -22.37 -23.98 -6.74
C ALA A 6 -20.93 -24.05 -6.17
N LEU A 7 -19.90 -24.15 -7.01
CA LEU A 7 -18.50 -24.14 -6.59
C LEU A 7 -18.08 -22.75 -6.08
N CYS A 8 -18.50 -21.68 -6.78
CA CYS A 8 -18.26 -20.30 -6.33
C CYS A 8 -19.01 -19.98 -5.02
N LEU A 9 -20.23 -20.50 -4.82
CA LEU A 9 -20.99 -20.32 -3.59
C LEU A 9 -20.37 -21.10 -2.43
N PHE A 10 -19.82 -22.28 -2.69
CA PHE A 10 -19.13 -23.10 -1.68
C PHE A 10 -17.79 -22.48 -1.26
N CYS A 11 -17.04 -21.86 -2.18
CA CYS A 11 -15.83 -21.09 -1.86
C CYS A 11 -16.12 -19.82 -1.04
N LEU A 12 -17.31 -19.20 -1.20
CA LEU A 12 -17.73 -18.03 -0.41
C LEU A 12 -18.20 -18.39 1.00
N LEU A 13 -18.61 -19.65 1.24
CA LEU A 13 -19.11 -20.12 2.53
C LEU A 13 -18.03 -20.73 3.43
N SER A 14 -16.83 -21.01 2.91
CA SER A 14 -15.75 -21.64 3.68
C SER A 14 -14.83 -20.68 4.44
N VAL A 15 -15.13 -19.37 4.48
CA VAL A 15 -14.34 -18.37 5.23
C VAL A 15 -14.93 -18.11 6.62
N ALA A 16 -15.39 -19.14 7.30
CA ALA A 16 -15.58 -19.07 8.75
C ALA A 16 -14.28 -19.54 9.44
N VAL A 17 -13.17 -18.85 9.20
CA VAL A 17 -11.95 -19.05 9.98
C VAL A 17 -12.14 -18.30 11.30
N PHE A 18 -12.16 -19.04 12.41
CA PHE A 18 -12.12 -18.51 13.77
C PHE A 18 -10.71 -17.93 14.06
N GLY A 19 -10.32 -16.87 13.36
CA GLY A 19 -9.18 -16.04 13.70
C GLY A 19 -9.70 -14.74 14.31
N GLN A 20 -8.96 -14.14 15.21
CA GLN A 20 -9.24 -12.75 15.63
C GLN A 20 -9.09 -11.86 14.40
N THR A 21 -10.18 -11.28 13.93
CA THR A 21 -10.12 -10.21 12.92
C THR A 21 -9.61 -8.96 13.61
N VAL A 22 -8.33 -8.67 13.44
CA VAL A 22 -7.72 -7.47 13.99
C VAL A 22 -8.04 -6.32 13.02
N LYS A 23 -8.74 -5.32 13.51
CA LYS A 23 -8.92 -4.06 12.80
C LYS A 23 -7.55 -3.48 12.49
N TYR A 24 -7.35 -3.00 11.24
CA TYR A 24 -6.05 -2.46 10.78
C TYR A 24 -4.89 -3.46 10.71
N SER A 25 -5.18 -4.77 10.57
CA SER A 25 -4.15 -5.74 10.23
C SER A 25 -3.43 -5.32 8.94
N ASN A 26 -2.09 -5.46 8.92
CA ASN A 26 -1.23 -5.07 7.80
C ASN A 26 -1.41 -3.59 7.35
N ALA A 27 -1.73 -2.67 8.27
CA ALA A 27 -1.97 -1.26 7.96
C ALA A 27 -0.81 -0.58 7.21
N PHE A 28 0.44 -1.05 7.36
CA PHE A 28 1.59 -0.54 6.62
C PHE A 28 1.43 -0.71 5.08
N LEU A 29 0.62 -1.66 4.63
CA LEU A 29 0.30 -1.85 3.21
C LEU A 29 -0.78 -0.88 2.71
N SER A 30 -1.40 -0.07 3.55
CA SER A 30 -2.39 0.93 3.12
C SER A 30 -1.80 2.33 2.95
N LEU A 31 -0.52 2.55 3.29
CA LEU A 31 0.14 3.86 3.17
C LEU A 31 0.26 4.34 1.72
N GLY A 32 0.42 3.43 0.77
CA GLY A 32 0.60 3.76 -0.63
C GLY A 32 2.08 3.76 -1.07
N VAL A 33 2.34 3.61 -2.37
CA VAL A 33 3.69 3.59 -2.94
C VAL A 33 3.83 4.52 -4.15
N GLY A 34 5.00 5.15 -4.28
CA GLY A 34 5.31 6.08 -5.35
C GLY A 34 4.70 7.46 -5.16
N ALA A 35 5.52 8.50 -5.29
CA ALA A 35 5.10 9.89 -5.08
C ALA A 35 3.94 10.30 -6.01
N ARG A 36 3.85 9.73 -7.24
CA ARG A 36 2.70 9.94 -8.14
C ARG A 36 1.39 9.50 -7.49
N GLY A 37 1.34 8.28 -6.95
CA GLY A 37 0.11 7.74 -6.35
C GLY A 37 -0.30 8.48 -5.08
N LEU A 38 0.67 8.79 -4.23
CA LEU A 38 0.45 9.51 -2.98
C LEU A 38 -0.02 10.95 -3.21
N SER A 39 0.54 11.66 -4.20
CA SER A 39 0.09 13.01 -4.58
C SER A 39 -1.34 13.05 -5.14
N LEU A 40 -1.85 11.91 -5.64
CA LEU A 40 -3.23 11.73 -6.11
C LEU A 40 -4.16 11.17 -5.02
N SER A 41 -3.74 11.23 -3.75
CA SER A 41 -4.47 10.64 -2.62
C SER A 41 -4.89 9.19 -2.87
N ASN A 42 -3.96 8.35 -3.39
CA ASN A 42 -4.16 6.93 -3.66
C ASN A 42 -5.20 6.62 -4.76
N SER A 43 -5.60 7.61 -5.57
CA SER A 43 -6.60 7.45 -6.64
C SER A 43 -6.03 6.74 -7.87
N MET A 44 -5.47 5.53 -7.71
CA MET A 44 -4.63 4.85 -8.70
C MET A 44 -5.25 3.59 -9.32
N VAL A 45 -6.30 2.99 -8.73
CA VAL A 45 -6.78 1.65 -9.13
C VAL A 45 -7.21 1.56 -10.61
N ALA A 46 -7.67 2.67 -11.19
CA ALA A 46 -8.06 2.72 -12.61
C ALA A 46 -6.93 3.19 -13.53
N ILE A 47 -5.97 3.99 -13.03
CA ILE A 47 -5.00 4.73 -13.85
C ILE A 47 -3.57 4.22 -13.75
N SER A 48 -3.28 3.29 -12.84
CA SER A 48 -1.93 2.71 -12.73
C SER A 48 -1.56 1.98 -14.02
N ASP A 49 -0.39 2.28 -14.57
CA ASP A 49 0.07 1.84 -15.90
C ASP A 49 1.59 1.61 -15.96
N ASP A 50 2.23 1.50 -14.80
CA ASP A 50 3.67 1.33 -14.64
C ASP A 50 4.01 0.24 -13.60
N VAL A 51 5.29 0.09 -13.23
CA VAL A 51 5.75 -0.93 -12.29
C VAL A 51 5.08 -0.84 -10.90
N THR A 52 4.61 0.37 -10.48
CA THR A 52 3.89 0.54 -9.22
C THR A 52 2.48 -0.06 -9.25
N SER A 53 1.99 -0.44 -10.44
CA SER A 53 0.72 -1.17 -10.58
C SER A 53 0.72 -2.50 -9.83
N ALA A 54 1.89 -3.13 -9.63
CA ALA A 54 2.01 -4.30 -8.76
C ALA A 54 1.36 -4.10 -7.38
N TYR A 55 1.41 -2.87 -6.87
CA TYR A 55 0.78 -2.49 -5.61
C TYR A 55 -0.65 -1.97 -5.81
N TRP A 56 -0.86 -1.01 -6.73
CA TRP A 56 -2.12 -0.28 -6.86
C TRP A 56 -3.25 -1.09 -7.52
N ASN A 57 -2.92 -1.82 -8.55
CA ASN A 57 -3.79 -2.75 -9.27
C ASN A 57 -2.93 -3.57 -10.24
N PRO A 58 -2.66 -4.85 -9.96
CA PRO A 58 -1.75 -5.65 -10.77
C PRO A 58 -2.15 -5.73 -12.25
N ALA A 59 -3.43 -5.55 -12.60
CA ALA A 59 -3.88 -5.47 -13.99
C ALA A 59 -3.19 -4.34 -14.79
N GLY A 60 -2.82 -3.24 -14.11
CA GLY A 60 -2.15 -2.10 -14.72
C GLY A 60 -0.75 -2.41 -15.27
N LEU A 61 -0.08 -3.45 -14.76
CA LEU A 61 1.19 -3.93 -15.33
C LEU A 61 1.05 -4.31 -16.81
N GLY A 62 -0.13 -4.78 -17.22
CA GLY A 62 -0.41 -5.07 -18.61
C GLY A 62 -0.35 -3.84 -19.53
N ARG A 63 -0.55 -2.64 -18.99
CA ARG A 63 -0.53 -1.36 -19.72
C ARG A 63 0.85 -0.72 -19.79
N MET A 64 1.84 -1.26 -19.06
CA MET A 64 3.22 -0.80 -19.05
C MET A 64 3.79 -0.74 -20.48
N GLN A 65 4.42 0.38 -20.85
CA GLN A 65 4.93 0.60 -22.20
C GLN A 65 6.35 0.04 -22.39
N GLN A 66 7.21 0.17 -21.40
CA GLN A 66 8.60 -0.26 -21.46
C GLN A 66 8.72 -1.76 -21.25
N LYS A 67 9.81 -2.36 -21.79
CA LYS A 67 10.07 -3.79 -21.65
C LYS A 67 10.49 -4.16 -20.22
N LEU A 68 11.27 -3.31 -19.57
CA LEU A 68 11.67 -3.42 -18.17
C LEU A 68 11.43 -2.07 -17.51
N GLN A 69 10.83 -2.08 -16.35
CA GLN A 69 10.78 -0.91 -15.47
C GLN A 69 11.30 -1.27 -14.08
N LEU A 70 12.02 -0.33 -13.49
CA LEU A 70 12.45 -0.36 -12.11
C LEU A 70 11.88 0.85 -11.39
N ALA A 71 11.52 0.71 -10.13
CA ALA A 71 11.10 1.83 -9.29
C ALA A 71 11.69 1.71 -7.89
N ALA A 72 11.94 2.88 -7.28
CA ALA A 72 12.31 3.01 -5.88
C ALA A 72 11.61 4.23 -5.28
N MET A 73 11.26 4.14 -4.00
CA MET A 73 10.71 5.22 -3.21
C MET A 73 11.27 5.15 -1.80
N HIS A 74 11.52 6.31 -1.21
CA HIS A 74 11.81 6.48 0.21
C HIS A 74 10.90 7.55 0.78
N ALA A 75 10.33 7.29 1.96
CA ALA A 75 9.54 8.24 2.72
C ALA A 75 9.89 8.13 4.21
N GLU A 76 9.89 9.27 4.86
CA GLU A 76 10.03 9.37 6.31
C GLU A 76 8.71 9.91 6.89
N TYR A 77 8.17 9.17 7.86
CA TYR A 77 6.95 9.53 8.56
C TYR A 77 7.25 9.87 10.02
N PHE A 78 6.37 10.66 10.64
CA PHE A 78 6.46 11.04 12.05
C PHE A 78 7.80 11.70 12.40
N ALA A 79 8.19 12.72 11.60
CA ALA A 79 9.45 13.44 11.75
C ALA A 79 10.70 12.53 11.70
N GLY A 80 10.70 11.50 10.84
CA GLY A 80 11.83 10.60 10.62
C GLY A 80 11.91 9.41 11.59
N ILE A 81 10.92 9.25 12.48
CA ILE A 81 10.87 8.11 13.40
C ILE A 81 10.66 6.81 12.63
N SER A 82 9.77 6.81 11.64
CA SER A 82 9.54 5.62 10.82
C SER A 82 9.95 5.84 9.36
N LYS A 83 10.49 4.79 8.75
CA LYS A 83 10.95 4.77 7.36
C LYS A 83 10.08 3.83 6.55
N TYR A 84 9.71 4.28 5.35
CA TYR A 84 8.92 3.50 4.41
C TYR A 84 9.63 3.44 3.07
N ASP A 85 10.07 2.25 2.71
CA ASP A 85 10.86 1.98 1.51
C ASP A 85 10.06 1.10 0.55
N TYR A 86 10.14 1.41 -0.73
CA TYR A 86 9.59 0.59 -1.80
C TYR A 86 10.61 0.40 -2.90
N ALA A 87 10.74 -0.81 -3.39
CA ALA A 87 11.51 -1.14 -4.58
C ALA A 87 10.74 -2.15 -5.44
N ALA A 88 10.78 -1.98 -6.77
CA ALA A 88 10.10 -2.89 -7.66
C ALA A 88 10.80 -3.02 -9.01
N ALA A 89 10.59 -4.17 -9.64
CA ALA A 89 11.01 -4.46 -11.00
C ALA A 89 9.85 -5.15 -11.75
N ALA A 90 9.53 -4.67 -12.96
CA ALA A 90 8.52 -5.28 -13.81
C ALA A 90 9.10 -5.56 -15.19
N TYR A 91 8.82 -6.75 -15.72
CA TYR A 91 9.30 -7.20 -17.02
C TYR A 91 8.15 -7.67 -17.90
N LYS A 92 8.03 -7.03 -19.06
CA LYS A 92 7.06 -7.39 -20.09
C LYS A 92 7.61 -8.56 -20.89
N ILE A 93 7.05 -9.74 -20.67
CA ILE A 93 7.48 -10.98 -21.35
C ILE A 93 7.12 -10.86 -22.83
N ASP A 94 5.87 -10.54 -23.11
CA ASP A 94 5.35 -10.29 -24.45
C ASP A 94 4.27 -9.19 -24.46
N SER A 95 3.53 -9.04 -25.56
CA SER A 95 2.47 -8.02 -25.69
C SER A 95 1.26 -8.26 -24.78
N SER A 96 1.13 -9.47 -24.22
CA SER A 96 -0.01 -9.86 -23.38
C SER A 96 0.37 -10.09 -21.93
N PHE A 97 1.58 -10.55 -21.66
CA PHE A 97 1.97 -11.01 -20.32
C PHE A 97 3.12 -10.19 -19.72
N THR A 98 2.90 -9.71 -18.51
CA THR A 98 3.87 -8.94 -17.72
C THR A 98 3.97 -9.54 -16.32
N VAL A 99 5.19 -9.62 -15.79
CA VAL A 99 5.47 -10.05 -14.41
C VAL A 99 6.17 -8.93 -13.66
N ALA A 100 5.98 -8.89 -12.34
CA ALA A 100 6.69 -7.95 -11.49
C ALA A 100 7.02 -8.57 -10.14
N PHE A 101 8.06 -8.02 -9.51
CA PHE A 101 8.42 -8.27 -8.14
C PHE A 101 8.50 -6.92 -7.41
N SER A 102 7.91 -6.83 -6.22
CA SER A 102 7.97 -5.64 -5.39
C SER A 102 8.34 -5.99 -3.96
N TYR A 103 9.09 -5.10 -3.34
CA TYR A 103 9.47 -5.14 -1.94
C TYR A 103 9.03 -3.86 -1.24
N ILE A 104 8.39 -4.01 -0.10
CA ILE A 104 7.94 -2.92 0.76
C ILE A 104 8.51 -3.17 2.16
N ARG A 105 9.10 -2.14 2.75
CA ARG A 105 9.54 -2.16 4.15
C ARG A 105 8.98 -0.94 4.88
N PHE A 106 8.37 -1.18 6.02
CA PHE A 106 8.04 -0.16 7.00
C PHE A 106 8.78 -0.49 8.30
N GLY A 107 9.52 0.45 8.85
CA GLY A 107 10.34 0.17 10.02
C GLY A 107 10.57 1.35 10.93
N VAL A 108 10.74 1.04 12.21
CA VAL A 108 11.19 1.96 13.27
C VAL A 108 12.43 1.37 13.88
N ASP A 109 13.51 2.16 13.86
CA ASP A 109 14.80 1.76 14.42
C ASP A 109 15.03 2.47 15.76
N ASN A 110 15.98 1.94 16.55
CA ASN A 110 16.41 2.52 17.83
C ASN A 110 15.28 2.68 18.87
N ILE A 111 14.38 1.70 18.96
CA ILE A 111 13.36 1.64 20.00
C ILE A 111 14.05 1.27 21.32
N MET A 112 13.87 2.09 22.35
CA MET A 112 14.45 1.82 23.67
C MET A 112 13.79 0.60 24.32
N ASN A 113 14.61 -0.35 24.72
CA ASN A 113 14.19 -1.47 25.56
C ASN A 113 14.55 -1.17 27.01
N THR A 114 13.54 -0.94 27.83
CA THR A 114 13.66 -0.62 29.24
C THR A 114 13.25 -1.76 30.18
N THR A 115 13.11 -2.99 29.65
CA THR A 115 12.67 -4.17 30.42
C THR A 115 13.64 -4.54 31.54
N GLU A 116 14.90 -4.16 31.43
CA GLU A 116 15.93 -4.40 32.46
C GLU A 116 16.36 -3.13 33.22
N LEU A 117 15.67 -2.01 32.99
CA LEU A 117 15.99 -0.72 33.60
C LEU A 117 15.96 -0.75 35.13
N ILE A 118 15.06 -1.53 35.70
CA ILE A 118 14.90 -1.67 37.17
C ILE A 118 15.45 -3.06 37.57
N ASP A 119 16.38 -3.07 38.49
CA ASP A 119 16.93 -4.31 39.04
C ASP A 119 15.98 -4.97 40.06
N ASN A 120 16.35 -6.14 40.60
CA ASN A 120 15.54 -6.87 41.57
C ASN A 120 15.45 -6.20 42.94
N TYR A 121 16.25 -5.16 43.16
CA TYR A 121 16.26 -4.36 44.41
C TYR A 121 15.50 -3.03 44.25
N GLY A 122 14.95 -2.74 43.05
CA GLY A 122 14.25 -1.52 42.75
C GLY A 122 15.14 -0.35 42.32
N ASN A 123 16.45 -0.56 42.10
CA ASN A 123 17.34 0.50 41.64
C ASN A 123 17.20 0.70 40.14
N ILE A 124 17.26 1.95 39.71
CA ILE A 124 17.24 2.32 38.29
C ILE A 124 18.67 2.34 37.76
N ASP A 125 18.92 1.57 36.71
CA ASP A 125 20.23 1.47 36.02
C ASP A 125 20.07 1.78 34.52
N TYR A 126 20.41 3.00 34.15
CA TYR A 126 20.28 3.48 32.76
C TYR A 126 21.26 2.79 31.80
N ASP A 127 22.35 2.20 32.27
CA ASP A 127 23.30 1.48 31.43
C ASP A 127 22.73 0.15 30.89
N ARG A 128 21.61 -0.30 31.45
CA ARG A 128 20.88 -1.49 30.98
C ARG A 128 19.88 -1.21 29.87
N ILE A 129 19.75 0.05 29.43
CA ILE A 129 18.92 0.36 28.28
C ILE A 129 19.58 -0.23 27.03
N SER A 130 18.86 -1.12 26.38
CA SER A 130 19.23 -1.65 25.06
C SER A 130 18.28 -1.08 23.97
N TYR A 131 18.61 -1.33 22.71
CA TYR A 131 17.81 -0.84 21.61
C TYR A 131 17.45 -1.99 20.69
N PHE A 132 16.24 -1.92 20.10
CA PHE A 132 15.80 -2.87 19.09
C PHE A 132 15.10 -2.15 17.94
N SER A 133 14.82 -2.86 16.85
CA SER A 133 14.06 -2.35 15.70
C SER A 133 12.80 -3.16 15.51
N ALA A 134 11.74 -2.51 15.03
CA ALA A 134 10.53 -3.16 14.55
C ALA A 134 10.41 -2.92 13.05
N ALA A 135 10.13 -3.97 12.27
CA ALA A 135 10.01 -3.86 10.83
C ALA A 135 8.95 -4.82 10.27
N ASP A 136 8.10 -4.26 9.42
CA ASP A 136 7.14 -4.98 8.59
C ASP A 136 7.65 -4.99 7.15
N ASN A 137 7.75 -6.18 6.56
CA ASN A 137 8.22 -6.38 5.20
C ASN A 137 7.17 -7.12 4.39
N ALA A 138 6.95 -6.69 3.14
CA ALA A 138 6.09 -7.40 2.20
C ALA A 138 6.80 -7.60 0.87
N PHE A 139 6.66 -8.81 0.33
CA PHE A 139 7.15 -9.21 -0.98
C PHE A 139 5.95 -9.56 -1.84
N LEU A 140 5.81 -8.91 -3.00
CA LEU A 140 4.72 -9.14 -3.94
C LEU A 140 5.30 -9.75 -5.21
N LEU A 141 4.80 -10.91 -5.59
CA LEU A 141 5.01 -11.49 -6.92
C LEU A 141 3.73 -11.25 -7.73
N SER A 142 3.84 -10.47 -8.80
CA SER A 142 2.71 -9.96 -9.55
C SER A 142 2.74 -10.45 -10.98
N PHE A 143 1.55 -10.64 -11.57
CA PHE A 143 1.38 -10.91 -12.97
C PHE A 143 0.18 -10.15 -13.54
N ALA A 144 0.24 -9.85 -14.84
CA ALA A 144 -0.86 -9.26 -15.59
C ALA A 144 -0.99 -9.88 -16.97
N TYR A 145 -2.23 -9.92 -17.43
CA TYR A 145 -2.58 -10.40 -18.75
C TYR A 145 -3.50 -9.43 -19.49
N ASN A 146 -3.08 -9.00 -20.69
CA ASN A 146 -3.86 -8.19 -21.60
C ASN A 146 -4.64 -9.04 -22.59
N PHE A 147 -5.95 -8.85 -22.65
CA PHE A 147 -6.80 -9.56 -23.59
C PHE A 147 -6.69 -8.96 -24.99
N LYS A 148 -6.13 -9.72 -25.95
CA LYS A 148 -6.03 -9.28 -27.37
C LYS A 148 -7.39 -9.12 -28.04
N LYS A 149 -8.38 -9.95 -27.65
CA LYS A 149 -9.74 -9.93 -28.23
C LYS A 149 -10.58 -8.75 -27.70
N VAL A 150 -10.33 -8.29 -26.46
CA VAL A 150 -11.05 -7.17 -25.85
C VAL A 150 -10.02 -6.07 -25.59
N LYS A 151 -9.91 -5.14 -26.54
CA LYS A 151 -8.95 -4.03 -26.43
C LYS A 151 -9.24 -3.20 -25.18
N GLY A 152 -8.21 -2.90 -24.44
CA GLY A 152 -8.29 -2.11 -23.20
C GLY A 152 -8.59 -2.90 -21.94
N LEU A 153 -8.90 -4.21 -22.03
CA LEU A 153 -9.11 -5.07 -20.85
C LEU A 153 -7.81 -5.74 -20.43
N SER A 154 -7.47 -5.58 -19.16
CA SER A 154 -6.38 -6.30 -18.48
C SER A 154 -6.85 -6.87 -17.16
N VAL A 155 -6.27 -7.99 -16.77
CA VAL A 155 -6.44 -8.62 -15.46
C VAL A 155 -5.08 -8.89 -14.85
N GLY A 156 -5.02 -8.98 -13.54
CA GLY A 156 -3.78 -9.30 -12.85
C GLY A 156 -4.00 -9.85 -11.45
N GLY A 157 -2.94 -10.31 -10.84
CA GLY A 157 -2.96 -10.80 -9.48
C GLY A 157 -1.60 -10.70 -8.80
N ASN A 158 -1.61 -10.71 -7.48
CA ASN A 158 -0.45 -10.75 -6.62
C ASN A 158 -0.49 -11.97 -5.71
N ALA A 159 0.67 -12.57 -5.51
CA ALA A 159 0.94 -13.39 -4.31
C ALA A 159 1.79 -12.54 -3.35
N LYS A 160 1.31 -12.38 -2.11
CA LYS A 160 1.98 -11.60 -1.07
C LYS A 160 2.58 -12.51 -0.02
N ILE A 161 3.84 -12.24 0.34
CA ILE A 161 4.49 -12.83 1.52
C ILE A 161 4.82 -11.68 2.46
N ILE A 162 4.42 -11.81 3.71
CA ILE A 162 4.63 -10.78 4.73
C ILE A 162 5.56 -11.36 5.79
N ARG A 163 6.57 -10.58 6.20
CA ARG A 163 7.46 -10.90 7.30
C ARG A 163 7.49 -9.72 8.26
N ARG A 164 6.95 -9.92 9.46
CA ARG A 164 6.95 -8.92 10.52
C ARG A 164 7.93 -9.32 11.62
N ARG A 165 8.63 -8.36 12.20
CA ARG A 165 9.58 -8.60 13.28
C ARG A 165 9.56 -7.44 14.27
N ILE A 166 9.56 -7.77 15.56
CA ILE A 166 9.65 -6.82 16.67
C ILE A 166 10.85 -7.26 17.53
N GLY A 167 12.03 -6.69 17.25
CA GLY A 167 13.27 -7.10 17.88
C GLY A 167 13.48 -8.62 17.81
N ASP A 168 13.84 -9.20 18.94
CA ASP A 168 13.90 -10.65 19.16
C ASP A 168 12.68 -11.18 19.93
N PHE A 169 11.71 -10.31 20.23
CA PHE A 169 10.55 -10.63 21.06
C PHE A 169 9.45 -11.34 20.28
N ALA A 170 9.21 -10.93 19.05
CA ALA A 170 8.12 -11.47 18.24
C ALA A 170 8.41 -11.43 16.75
N GLY A 171 7.79 -12.35 16.03
CA GLY A 171 7.81 -12.34 14.58
C GLY A 171 6.57 -12.99 14.00
N ALA A 172 6.21 -12.57 12.78
CA ALA A 172 5.12 -13.20 12.06
C ALA A 172 5.50 -13.47 10.61
N TRP A 173 4.92 -14.53 10.06
CA TRP A 173 4.85 -14.79 8.64
C TRP A 173 3.42 -14.73 8.17
N GLY A 174 3.21 -14.08 7.03
CA GLY A 174 1.90 -13.94 6.43
C GLY A 174 1.90 -14.27 4.95
N PHE A 175 0.71 -14.63 4.46
CA PHE A 175 0.46 -14.90 3.05
C PHE A 175 -0.92 -14.39 2.66
N GLY A 176 -1.03 -13.83 1.44
CA GLY A 176 -2.28 -13.34 0.89
C GLY A 176 -2.26 -13.25 -0.63
N LEU A 177 -3.44 -13.13 -1.23
CA LEU A 177 -3.62 -12.97 -2.66
C LEU A 177 -4.46 -11.73 -2.96
N ASP A 178 -4.08 -11.01 -4.03
CA ASP A 178 -4.86 -9.90 -4.58
C ASP A 178 -5.25 -10.20 -6.02
N PHE A 179 -6.37 -9.63 -6.45
CA PHE A 179 -6.88 -9.74 -7.82
C PHE A 179 -7.31 -8.37 -8.33
N GLY A 180 -6.94 -8.07 -9.59
CA GLY A 180 -7.23 -6.78 -10.19
C GLY A 180 -7.75 -6.91 -11.61
N VAL A 181 -8.56 -5.93 -11.99
CA VAL A 181 -9.03 -5.73 -13.36
C VAL A 181 -9.00 -4.25 -13.71
N GLN A 182 -8.62 -3.95 -14.95
CA GLN A 182 -8.71 -2.60 -15.52
C GLN A 182 -9.30 -2.68 -16.92
N TYR A 183 -10.09 -1.65 -17.27
CA TYR A 183 -10.64 -1.48 -18.60
C TYR A 183 -10.52 -0.03 -19.06
N GLU A 184 -10.07 0.17 -20.31
CA GLU A 184 -9.94 1.48 -20.92
C GLU A 184 -10.72 1.55 -22.22
N TYR A 185 -11.54 2.60 -22.35
CA TYR A 185 -12.30 2.87 -23.57
C TYR A 185 -12.52 4.38 -23.77
N LYS A 186 -12.07 4.91 -24.92
CA LYS A 186 -12.26 6.33 -25.33
C LYS A 186 -11.88 7.34 -24.23
N GLY A 187 -10.73 7.11 -23.56
CA GLY A 187 -10.22 7.97 -22.48
C GLY A 187 -10.94 7.82 -21.14
N TRP A 188 -11.96 6.93 -21.05
CA TRP A 188 -12.46 6.46 -19.76
C TRP A 188 -11.66 5.25 -19.31
N GLN A 189 -11.32 5.24 -18.03
CA GLN A 189 -10.59 4.16 -17.38
C GLN A 189 -11.38 3.73 -16.16
N VAL A 190 -11.60 2.44 -16.00
CA VAL A 190 -12.22 1.88 -14.82
C VAL A 190 -11.34 0.77 -14.27
N GLY A 191 -11.29 0.64 -12.96
CA GLY A 191 -10.50 -0.36 -12.28
C GLY A 191 -11.22 -0.91 -11.05
N ALA A 192 -10.98 -2.16 -10.78
CA ALA A 192 -11.38 -2.81 -9.54
C ALA A 192 -10.23 -3.68 -9.05
N MET A 193 -10.03 -3.72 -7.72
CA MET A 193 -9.05 -4.57 -7.07
C MET A 193 -9.69 -5.17 -5.82
N LEU A 194 -9.58 -6.48 -5.68
CA LEU A 194 -9.86 -7.22 -4.48
C LEU A 194 -8.53 -7.45 -3.76
N GLN A 195 -8.24 -6.62 -2.77
CA GLN A 195 -7.08 -6.78 -1.91
C GLN A 195 -7.38 -7.80 -0.82
N ASP A 196 -6.37 -8.59 -0.45
CA ASP A 196 -6.50 -9.64 0.56
C ASP A 196 -7.67 -10.60 0.27
N GLY A 197 -7.89 -10.91 -1.02
CA GLY A 197 -9.08 -11.61 -1.51
C GLY A 197 -9.31 -13.01 -0.91
N THR A 198 -8.27 -13.63 -0.38
CA THR A 198 -8.34 -14.91 0.36
C THR A 198 -8.34 -14.72 1.89
N GLY A 199 -8.34 -13.47 2.36
CA GLY A 199 -7.89 -13.11 3.69
C GLY A 199 -6.36 -13.27 3.79
N THR A 200 -5.65 -12.22 4.19
CA THR A 200 -4.21 -12.34 4.47
C THR A 200 -4.03 -12.69 5.92
N PHE A 201 -3.42 -13.83 6.18
CA PHE A 201 -3.13 -14.25 7.55
C PHE A 201 -1.69 -13.92 7.94
N ASN A 202 -1.48 -13.62 9.22
CA ASN A 202 -0.17 -13.47 9.85
C ASN A 202 -0.11 -14.40 11.06
N ALA A 203 0.78 -15.38 10.99
CA ALA A 203 1.03 -16.31 12.10
C ALA A 203 2.13 -15.72 13.00
N TRP A 204 1.75 -15.22 14.16
CA TRP A 204 2.62 -14.66 15.16
C TRP A 204 3.24 -15.72 16.04
N SER A 205 4.53 -15.61 16.30
CA SER A 205 5.27 -16.37 17.30
C SER A 205 6.01 -15.41 18.22
N TYR A 206 6.00 -15.69 19.52
CA TYR A 206 6.63 -14.89 20.56
C TYR A 206 7.78 -15.66 21.18
N THR A 207 8.94 -15.01 21.31
CA THR A 207 10.17 -15.54 21.88
C THR A 207 10.60 -14.62 23.00
N LEU A 208 9.96 -14.74 24.17
CA LEU A 208 10.25 -13.91 25.32
C LEU A 208 11.22 -14.63 26.25
N SER A 209 12.26 -13.93 26.72
CA SER A 209 13.14 -14.43 27.78
C SER A 209 12.35 -14.55 29.10
N ASP A 210 12.82 -15.38 30.01
CA ASP A 210 12.17 -15.56 31.32
C ASP A 210 12.15 -14.25 32.11
N ARG A 211 13.18 -13.41 31.96
CA ARG A 211 13.20 -12.07 32.56
C ARG A 211 12.09 -11.16 32.03
N VAL A 212 11.87 -11.14 30.70
CA VAL A 212 10.80 -10.35 30.09
C VAL A 212 9.43 -10.84 30.56
N LYS A 213 9.22 -12.17 30.64
CA LYS A 213 7.97 -12.75 31.18
C LYS A 213 7.73 -12.33 32.63
N GLU A 214 8.77 -12.37 33.45
CA GLU A 214 8.70 -11.92 34.86
C GLU A 214 8.29 -10.44 34.95
N VAL A 215 8.89 -9.57 34.14
CA VAL A 215 8.55 -8.13 34.08
C VAL A 215 7.08 -7.95 33.66
N PHE A 216 6.57 -8.69 32.68
CA PHE A 216 5.16 -8.64 32.29
C PHE A 216 4.24 -9.00 33.44
N LEU A 217 4.53 -10.07 34.17
CA LEU A 217 3.74 -10.48 35.34
C LEU A 217 3.79 -9.43 36.46
N GLN A 218 4.97 -8.88 36.76
CA GLN A 218 5.15 -7.84 37.78
C GLN A 218 4.41 -6.55 37.46
N THR A 219 4.28 -6.21 36.17
CA THR A 219 3.57 -5.03 35.68
C THR A 219 2.08 -5.27 35.41
N GLY A 220 1.58 -6.48 35.71
CA GLY A 220 0.17 -6.84 35.52
C GLY A 220 -0.24 -7.03 34.05
N ASN A 221 0.74 -7.24 33.17
CA ASN A 221 0.48 -7.54 31.77
C ASN A 221 0.38 -9.04 31.52
N GLU A 222 -0.45 -9.43 30.56
CA GLU A 222 -0.54 -10.81 30.09
C GLU A 222 0.66 -11.17 29.22
N ILE A 223 1.17 -12.38 29.34
CA ILE A 223 2.22 -12.89 28.45
C ILE A 223 1.55 -13.22 27.11
N PRO A 224 2.00 -12.61 25.99
CA PRO A 224 1.39 -12.88 24.70
C PRO A 224 1.67 -14.33 24.25
N GLU A 225 0.65 -14.95 23.69
CA GLU A 225 0.70 -16.30 23.12
C GLU A 225 0.72 -16.27 21.59
N ASN A 226 1.22 -17.35 20.98
CA ASN A 226 1.20 -17.49 19.53
C ASN A 226 -0.24 -17.37 19.01
N SER A 227 -0.42 -16.57 17.98
CA SER A 227 -1.75 -16.20 17.49
C SER A 227 -1.79 -16.11 15.97
N LEU A 228 -2.99 -16.23 15.42
CA LEU A 228 -3.27 -16.04 14.01
C LEU A 228 -4.09 -14.76 13.83
N GLU A 229 -3.49 -13.78 13.18
CA GLU A 229 -4.13 -12.53 12.77
C GLU A 229 -4.60 -12.65 11.33
N VAL A 230 -5.83 -12.25 11.04
CA VAL A 230 -6.41 -12.32 9.68
C VAL A 230 -6.86 -10.94 9.23
N THR A 231 -6.34 -10.51 8.07
CA THR A 231 -6.79 -9.29 7.38
C THR A 231 -8.00 -9.59 6.52
N VAL A 232 -9.07 -8.84 6.72
CA VAL A 232 -10.32 -9.02 5.95
C VAL A 232 -10.15 -8.48 4.53
N PRO A 233 -10.74 -9.13 3.51
CA PRO A 233 -10.72 -8.62 2.14
C PRO A 233 -11.24 -7.18 2.03
N GLN A 234 -10.60 -6.41 1.15
CA GLN A 234 -10.99 -5.04 0.81
C GLN A 234 -11.24 -4.93 -0.69
N LEU A 235 -12.32 -4.26 -1.07
CA LEU A 235 -12.66 -3.97 -2.47
C LEU A 235 -12.34 -2.52 -2.78
N VAL A 236 -11.44 -2.29 -3.73
CA VAL A 236 -11.10 -0.94 -4.23
C VAL A 236 -11.70 -0.79 -5.62
N LEU A 237 -12.51 0.25 -5.81
CA LEU A 237 -13.12 0.59 -7.10
C LEU A 237 -12.66 1.97 -7.53
N GLY A 238 -12.49 2.16 -8.84
CA GLY A 238 -12.14 3.47 -9.36
C GLY A 238 -12.55 3.70 -10.78
N ALA A 239 -12.72 4.97 -11.11
CA ALA A 239 -12.97 5.46 -12.45
C ALA A 239 -12.14 6.71 -12.70
N ALA A 240 -11.71 6.89 -13.94
CA ALA A 240 -10.95 8.06 -14.32
C ALA A 240 -11.29 8.50 -15.74
N LYS A 241 -11.04 9.78 -16.01
CA LYS A 241 -11.15 10.37 -17.34
C LYS A 241 -9.84 11.02 -17.72
N TYR A 242 -9.27 10.56 -18.84
CA TYR A 242 -8.16 11.20 -19.50
C TYR A 242 -8.65 12.12 -20.62
N VAL A 243 -8.16 13.36 -20.66
CA VAL A 243 -8.53 14.39 -21.64
C VAL A 243 -7.27 15.04 -22.18
N GLU A 244 -7.16 15.12 -23.49
CA GLU A 244 -6.12 15.93 -24.16
C GLU A 244 -6.71 17.27 -24.61
N PHE A 245 -6.00 18.36 -24.40
CA PHE A 245 -6.43 19.68 -24.80
C PHE A 245 -5.24 20.55 -25.27
N GLY A 246 -5.48 21.33 -26.31
CA GLY A 246 -4.44 22.19 -26.86
C GLY A 246 -3.22 21.44 -27.41
N LYS A 247 -2.09 22.14 -27.52
CA LYS A 247 -0.86 21.58 -28.07
C LYS A 247 0.01 20.93 -26.98
N GLY A 248 -0.31 19.69 -26.60
CA GLY A 248 0.51 18.88 -25.69
C GLY A 248 0.13 18.96 -24.21
N PHE A 249 -1.01 19.53 -23.87
CA PHE A 249 -1.57 19.46 -22.52
C PHE A 249 -2.51 18.27 -22.38
N ASN A 250 -2.48 17.62 -21.26
CA ASN A 250 -3.45 16.61 -20.88
C ASN A 250 -3.80 16.71 -19.40
N ALA A 251 -4.97 16.22 -19.06
CA ALA A 251 -5.46 16.12 -17.69
C ALA A 251 -6.03 14.72 -17.45
N THR A 252 -5.82 14.19 -16.25
CA THR A 252 -6.44 12.99 -15.73
C THR A 252 -7.19 13.33 -14.46
N PHE A 253 -8.46 12.97 -14.41
CA PHE A 253 -9.29 13.09 -13.20
C PHE A 253 -9.61 11.67 -12.76
N ALA A 254 -9.28 11.32 -11.52
CA ALA A 254 -9.46 9.99 -10.97
C ALA A 254 -10.27 10.05 -9.68
N LEU A 255 -11.21 9.13 -9.56
CA LEU A 255 -12.01 8.88 -8.36
C LEU A 255 -11.82 7.43 -7.95
N ASN A 256 -11.43 7.21 -6.72
CA ASN A 256 -11.34 5.87 -6.11
C ASN A 256 -12.23 5.81 -4.88
N THR A 257 -12.54 4.60 -4.49
CA THR A 257 -13.16 4.32 -3.21
C THR A 257 -12.78 2.94 -2.70
N ASP A 258 -12.46 2.89 -1.41
CA ASP A 258 -12.10 1.66 -0.72
C ASP A 258 -13.28 1.20 0.15
N PHE A 259 -13.72 -0.04 -0.06
CA PHE A 259 -14.73 -0.70 0.76
C PHE A 259 -14.06 -1.70 1.68
N THR A 260 -14.17 -1.47 3.00
CA THR A 260 -13.72 -2.43 4.02
C THR A 260 -14.92 -3.04 4.73
N PHE A 261 -14.82 -4.31 5.10
CA PHE A 261 -15.92 -5.12 5.66
C PHE A 261 -15.65 -5.54 7.11
N ASP A 262 -14.74 -4.86 7.80
CA ASP A 262 -14.34 -5.12 9.19
C ASP A 262 -15.12 -4.28 10.23
N GLY A 263 -16.25 -3.74 9.81
CA GLY A 263 -17.14 -2.96 10.65
C GLY A 263 -16.91 -1.45 10.56
N ARG A 264 -17.37 -0.74 11.59
CA ARG A 264 -17.34 0.72 11.61
C ARG A 264 -15.93 1.25 11.85
N ARG A 265 -15.44 2.13 10.99
CA ARG A 265 -14.22 2.94 11.13
C ARG A 265 -14.60 4.42 11.30
N ASP A 266 -13.64 5.27 11.63
CA ASP A 266 -13.86 6.72 11.88
C ASP A 266 -13.97 7.55 10.58
N ASN A 267 -14.27 6.90 9.45
CA ASN A 267 -14.53 7.53 8.16
C ASN A 267 -15.91 8.20 8.14
N ILE A 268 -16.10 9.21 7.27
CA ILE A 268 -17.39 9.94 7.13
C ILE A 268 -18.54 9.00 6.81
N LEU A 269 -18.30 8.05 5.91
CA LEU A 269 -19.31 7.09 5.46
C LEU A 269 -18.97 5.71 6.02
N SER A 270 -19.47 5.44 7.21
CA SER A 270 -19.25 4.19 7.92
C SER A 270 -20.55 3.63 8.47
N THR A 271 -20.81 2.36 8.20
CA THR A 271 -21.96 1.60 8.69
C THR A 271 -21.49 0.49 9.63
N LYS A 272 -22.44 -0.28 10.19
CA LYS A 272 -22.12 -1.45 11.01
C LYS A 272 -21.41 -2.56 10.20
N TYR A 273 -21.64 -2.64 8.88
CA TYR A 273 -21.21 -3.75 8.04
C TYR A 273 -20.06 -3.42 7.11
N PHE A 274 -19.93 -2.15 6.69
CA PHE A 274 -18.89 -1.71 5.78
C PHE A 274 -18.56 -0.23 6.00
N THR A 275 -17.33 0.12 5.69
CA THR A 275 -16.83 1.49 5.63
C THR A 275 -16.44 1.81 4.20
N PHE A 276 -16.73 3.04 3.80
CA PHE A 276 -16.49 3.60 2.48
C PHE A 276 -15.55 4.79 2.60
N ASN A 277 -14.41 4.73 1.91
CA ASN A 277 -13.39 5.78 1.95
C ASN A 277 -13.14 6.30 0.53
N PRO A 278 -13.72 7.46 0.14
CA PRO A 278 -13.52 8.04 -1.18
C PRO A 278 -12.20 8.82 -1.26
N HIS A 279 -11.57 8.76 -2.45
CA HIS A 279 -10.37 9.51 -2.81
C HIS A 279 -10.55 10.16 -4.16
N PHE A 280 -10.07 11.37 -4.31
CA PHE A 280 -10.07 12.09 -5.58
C PHE A 280 -8.69 12.61 -5.91
N GLY A 281 -8.24 12.39 -7.16
CA GLY A 281 -6.96 12.84 -7.66
C GLY A 281 -7.08 13.51 -9.02
N MET A 282 -6.26 14.53 -9.27
CA MET A 282 -6.11 15.17 -10.56
C MET A 282 -4.64 15.34 -10.93
N GLU A 283 -4.32 15.04 -12.18
CA GLU A 283 -2.99 15.22 -12.77
C GLU A 283 -3.10 16.08 -14.02
N PHE A 284 -2.32 17.15 -14.09
CA PHE A 284 -2.15 17.97 -15.29
C PHE A 284 -0.73 17.81 -15.79
N ALA A 285 -0.57 17.46 -17.06
CA ALA A 285 0.75 17.26 -17.65
C ALA A 285 0.92 18.04 -18.96
N TYR A 286 2.15 18.48 -19.17
CA TYR A 286 2.58 19.13 -20.39
C TYR A 286 3.57 18.25 -21.15
N LYS A 287 3.20 17.89 -22.39
CA LYS A 287 4.00 17.03 -23.31
C LYS A 287 4.46 15.71 -22.66
N LYS A 288 3.80 15.24 -21.62
CA LYS A 288 4.21 14.10 -20.80
C LYS A 288 5.61 14.26 -20.17
N ILE A 289 6.13 15.50 -20.10
CA ILE A 289 7.45 15.82 -19.54
C ILE A 289 7.31 16.28 -18.10
N VAL A 290 6.43 17.23 -17.84
CA VAL A 290 6.19 17.77 -16.49
C VAL A 290 4.73 17.52 -16.13
N ALA A 291 4.48 17.10 -14.91
CA ALA A 291 3.15 16.93 -14.36
C ALA A 291 3.04 17.60 -12.99
N ILE A 292 1.91 18.26 -12.75
CA ILE A 292 1.49 18.74 -11.44
C ILE A 292 0.28 17.93 -11.01
N ARG A 293 0.20 17.62 -9.72
CA ARG A 293 -0.80 16.71 -9.16
C ARG A 293 -1.39 17.27 -7.89
N ALA A 294 -2.65 17.01 -7.68
CA ALA A 294 -3.34 17.28 -6.43
C ALA A 294 -4.32 16.14 -6.14
N GLY A 295 -4.48 15.85 -4.87
CA GLY A 295 -5.43 14.84 -4.40
C GLY A 295 -6.03 15.22 -3.06
N ILE A 296 -7.21 14.68 -2.79
CA ILE A 296 -7.91 14.80 -1.52
C ILE A 296 -8.51 13.45 -1.15
N GLY A 297 -8.38 13.07 0.09
CA GLY A 297 -8.89 11.79 0.60
C GLY A 297 -8.82 11.73 2.11
N ASN A 298 -8.91 10.51 2.65
CA ASN A 298 -8.84 10.23 4.07
C ASN A 298 -9.80 11.11 4.89
N PHE A 299 -11.08 11.09 4.49
CA PHE A 299 -12.11 11.85 5.19
C PHE A 299 -12.50 11.15 6.48
N GLN A 300 -12.16 11.74 7.63
CA GLN A 300 -12.37 11.15 8.96
C GLN A 300 -13.29 12.03 9.81
N ARG A 301 -13.93 11.39 10.80
CA ARG A 301 -14.66 12.06 11.87
C ARG A 301 -13.86 11.97 13.15
N GLU A 302 -13.38 13.08 13.61
CA GLU A 302 -12.68 13.20 14.89
C GLU A 302 -13.58 13.87 15.91
N THR A 303 -13.64 13.29 17.10
CA THR A 303 -14.35 13.89 18.24
C THR A 303 -13.32 14.43 19.22
N ASP A 304 -13.33 15.74 19.44
CA ASP A 304 -12.43 16.39 20.38
C ASP A 304 -12.82 16.10 21.84
N PHE A 305 -11.99 16.53 22.77
CA PHE A 305 -12.21 16.35 24.21
C PHE A 305 -13.52 17.02 24.72
N ASN A 306 -14.10 17.94 23.96
CA ASN A 306 -15.35 18.60 24.27
C ASN A 306 -16.57 17.93 23.60
N ASN A 307 -16.44 16.70 23.11
CA ASN A 307 -17.44 15.94 22.36
C ASN A 307 -17.95 16.64 21.10
N LYS A 308 -17.16 17.56 20.52
CA LYS A 308 -17.47 18.17 19.23
C LYS A 308 -16.86 17.32 18.12
N THR A 309 -17.69 16.85 17.21
CA THR A 309 -17.24 16.11 16.03
C THR A 309 -16.81 17.07 14.93
N LYS A 310 -15.59 16.94 14.46
CA LYS A 310 -15.00 17.66 13.31
C LYS A 310 -14.74 16.67 12.19
N VAL A 311 -14.97 17.11 10.95
CA VAL A 311 -14.56 16.37 9.77
C VAL A 311 -13.20 16.87 9.33
N THR A 312 -12.26 15.94 9.16
CA THR A 312 -10.91 16.18 8.63
C THR A 312 -10.75 15.53 7.27
N CYS A 313 -9.84 16.03 6.47
CA CYS A 313 -9.42 15.42 5.20
C CYS A 313 -7.94 15.71 4.96
N GLN A 314 -7.29 14.84 4.21
CA GLN A 314 -5.90 15.03 3.79
C GLN A 314 -5.83 15.57 2.37
N ILE A 315 -5.06 16.64 2.19
CA ILE A 315 -4.73 17.21 0.89
C ILE A 315 -3.30 16.80 0.55
N ASN A 316 -3.11 16.33 -0.67
CA ASN A 316 -1.82 15.88 -1.16
C ASN A 316 -1.50 16.64 -2.47
N LEU A 317 -0.25 17.06 -2.61
CA LEU A 317 0.25 17.77 -3.78
C LEU A 317 1.47 17.05 -4.34
N GLY A 318 1.74 17.21 -5.62
CA GLY A 318 2.95 16.62 -6.19
C GLY A 318 3.35 17.23 -7.53
N ILE A 319 4.61 16.97 -7.85
CA ILE A 319 5.21 17.34 -9.13
C ILE A 319 5.98 16.13 -9.67
N GLY A 320 5.98 15.95 -10.99
CA GLY A 320 6.74 14.89 -11.64
C GLY A 320 7.43 15.40 -12.89
N VAL A 321 8.61 14.84 -13.16
CA VAL A 321 9.36 15.09 -14.38
C VAL A 321 9.68 13.76 -15.03
N ASN A 322 9.29 13.60 -16.31
CA ASN A 322 9.57 12.43 -17.11
C ASN A 322 10.55 12.78 -18.23
N ILE A 323 11.72 12.18 -18.19
CA ILE A 323 12.81 12.45 -19.12
C ILE A 323 12.83 11.35 -20.19
N LYS A 324 12.33 11.67 -21.39
CA LYS A 324 12.35 10.78 -22.59
C LYS A 324 11.71 9.40 -22.36
N ASP A 325 10.74 9.28 -21.46
CA ASP A 325 10.13 8.01 -21.05
C ASP A 325 11.13 6.97 -20.53
N ILE A 326 12.33 7.42 -20.11
CA ILE A 326 13.39 6.57 -19.56
C ILE A 326 13.47 6.77 -18.05
N VAL A 327 13.47 8.00 -17.58
CA VAL A 327 13.58 8.32 -16.14
C VAL A 327 12.43 9.23 -15.76
N ALA A 328 11.67 8.82 -14.75
CA ALA A 328 10.68 9.66 -14.10
C ALA A 328 11.10 9.90 -12.65
N ILE A 329 11.10 11.15 -12.24
CA ILE A 329 11.34 11.61 -10.87
C ILE A 329 10.08 12.28 -10.39
N ASP A 330 9.52 11.80 -9.31
CA ASP A 330 8.31 12.34 -8.73
C ASP A 330 8.57 12.74 -7.27
N TYR A 331 7.97 13.85 -6.88
CA TYR A 331 7.93 14.34 -5.51
C TYR A 331 6.48 14.54 -5.08
N ALA A 332 6.17 14.13 -3.85
CA ALA A 332 4.89 14.39 -3.21
C ALA A 332 5.08 15.06 -1.86
N PHE A 333 4.19 16.00 -1.59
CA PHE A 333 4.00 16.67 -0.32
C PHE A 333 2.61 16.28 0.18
N THR A 334 2.55 15.45 1.22
CA THR A 334 1.34 14.75 1.66
C THR A 334 0.99 15.10 3.10
N ASP A 335 -0.19 14.63 3.53
CA ASP A 335 -0.69 14.78 4.89
C ASP A 335 -0.98 16.23 5.31
N ILE A 336 -1.23 17.11 4.32
CA ILE A 336 -1.56 18.52 4.59
C ILE A 336 -2.96 18.59 5.18
N GLY A 337 -3.06 19.14 6.40
CA GLY A 337 -4.34 19.25 7.11
C GLY A 337 -4.72 18.03 7.94
N ASP A 338 -3.84 17.06 8.04
CA ASP A 338 -3.95 16.00 9.05
C ASP A 338 -3.80 16.61 10.45
N VAL A 339 -4.56 16.07 11.40
CA VAL A 339 -4.52 16.51 12.81
C VAL A 339 -3.40 15.80 13.58
N SER A 340 -2.61 14.98 12.91
CA SER A 340 -1.47 14.29 13.51
C SER A 340 -0.36 15.29 13.93
N ILE A 341 0.45 14.90 14.90
CA ILE A 341 1.59 15.69 15.39
C ILE A 341 2.61 15.95 14.25
N ALA A 342 2.70 15.05 13.27
CA ALA A 342 3.51 15.21 12.07
C ALA A 342 2.65 15.83 10.96
N LEU A 343 2.80 17.13 10.76
CA LEU A 343 1.93 17.96 9.92
C LEU A 343 2.01 17.67 8.42
N TYR A 344 3.05 17.00 7.93
CA TYR A 344 3.26 16.70 6.51
C TYR A 344 4.40 15.69 6.32
N SER A 345 4.41 15.06 5.14
CA SER A 345 5.46 14.12 4.73
C SER A 345 6.03 14.48 3.36
N HIS A 346 7.34 14.28 3.20
CA HIS A 346 8.06 14.46 1.95
C HIS A 346 8.41 13.11 1.35
N ILE A 347 7.98 12.88 0.11
CA ILE A 347 8.15 11.59 -0.54
C ILE A 347 8.81 11.78 -1.90
N PHE A 348 9.87 11.01 -2.13
CA PHE A 348 10.59 10.99 -3.39
C PHE A 348 10.50 9.61 -4.02
N SER A 349 10.23 9.57 -5.31
CA SER A 349 10.28 8.33 -6.06
C SER A 349 10.99 8.49 -7.40
N LEU A 350 11.67 7.41 -7.78
CA LEU A 350 12.40 7.29 -9.04
C LEU A 350 11.85 6.08 -9.79
N ARG A 351 11.61 6.25 -11.09
CA ARG A 351 11.26 5.17 -12.00
C ARG A 351 12.18 5.20 -13.23
N ILE A 352 12.68 4.03 -13.63
CA ILE A 352 13.56 3.87 -14.79
C ILE A 352 12.94 2.85 -15.73
N GLY A 353 12.75 3.25 -17.00
CA GLY A 353 12.20 2.41 -18.07
C GLY A 353 13.24 2.08 -19.12
N ILE A 354 13.34 0.81 -19.51
CA ILE A 354 14.28 0.31 -20.51
C ILE A 354 13.51 -0.41 -21.62
N ASN A 355 13.63 0.07 -22.86
CA ASN A 355 12.92 -0.48 -24.01
C ASN A 355 13.69 -1.58 -24.76
N SER A 356 15.04 -1.55 -24.73
CA SER A 356 15.87 -2.52 -25.44
C SER A 356 17.24 -2.67 -24.79
N PHE A 357 17.63 -3.91 -24.49
CA PHE A 357 18.98 -4.23 -24.02
C PHE A 357 20.05 -4.21 -25.14
N SER A 358 19.63 -4.21 -26.43
CA SER A 358 20.55 -4.24 -27.56
C SER A 358 21.36 -2.94 -27.74
N LYS A 359 20.86 -1.80 -27.26
CA LYS A 359 21.56 -0.52 -27.33
C LYS A 359 22.66 -0.34 -26.27
N LEU A 360 22.63 -1.10 -25.19
CA LEU A 360 23.67 -1.06 -24.15
C LEU A 360 24.94 -1.83 -24.53
N LYS A 361 24.86 -2.83 -25.44
CA LYS A 361 26.01 -3.59 -25.94
C LYS A 361 26.83 -2.89 -27.03
N LYS A 362 26.38 -1.78 -27.61
CA LYS A 362 27.07 -1.06 -28.70
C LYS A 362 27.95 0.12 -28.25
N LYS A 363 28.18 0.28 -26.93
CA LYS A 363 29.09 1.32 -26.38
C LYS A 363 30.25 0.70 -25.59
N LYS A 364 30.78 -0.43 -26.06
CA LYS A 364 32.12 -0.94 -25.64
C LYS A 364 33.02 -1.02 -26.84
#